data_718f555998f6763cd1415862261bd036
#
_entry.id   718f555998f6763cd1415862261bd036
#
_cell.length_a   1.000
_cell.length_b   1.000
_cell.length_c   1.000
_cell.angle_alpha   90.00
_cell.angle_beta   90.00
_cell.angle_gamma   90.00
#
_symmetry.space_group_name_H-M   'P 1'
#
loop_
_entity.id
_entity.type
_entity.pdbx_description
1 polymer ?
#
loop_
_entity_poly.entity_id
_entity_poly.type
_entity_poly.pdbx_seq_one_letter_code
_entity_poly.pdbx_strand_id
1 'polypeptide(L)'
;MLQFVEALEFWLKCDSADKTKYMVMSRDQNAGRIHNVRIDNSTFERVEEFKYLGTTLAKQNSIAEEIKSRLKSGNACYHSVQNLLSSRLLSKSLKIKIYRTIILPVVLYGCETWSLTLREERKLRVFEKMELRRIFGRRWDEVTGKGRRLHNEELNDLYSSPNIVWVIKSRRMRWAGYVARMGEERGVYRVLVGKPEGRRPLGRPRRR
;
A
#
# COMPACT_ATOMS: atom_id res chain seq x y z
N MET A 1 -16.57 -18.24 -5.39
CA MET A 1 -15.43 -19.02 -5.96
C MET A 1 -15.36 -18.93 -7.49
N LEU A 2 -16.47 -18.87 -8.21
CA LEU A 2 -16.52 -18.77 -9.70
C LEU A 2 -16.15 -17.37 -10.27
N GLN A 3 -16.31 -16.29 -9.54
CA GLN A 3 -16.10 -14.93 -10.05
C GLN A 3 -14.62 -14.53 -10.27
N PHE A 4 -13.67 -15.24 -9.70
CA PHE A 4 -12.24 -15.01 -9.99
C PHE A 4 -11.79 -15.71 -11.27
N VAL A 5 -12.49 -16.77 -11.68
CA VAL A 5 -12.22 -17.49 -12.93
C VAL A 5 -12.66 -16.66 -14.13
N GLU A 6 -13.81 -15.98 -14.06
CA GLU A 6 -14.30 -15.11 -15.12
C GLU A 6 -13.41 -13.86 -15.35
N ALA A 7 -12.80 -13.32 -14.30
CA ALA A 7 -11.83 -12.24 -14.45
C ALA A 7 -10.51 -12.71 -15.10
N LEU A 8 -10.16 -13.98 -14.95
CA LEU A 8 -9.00 -14.59 -15.59
C LEU A 8 -9.23 -14.84 -17.10
N GLU A 9 -10.45 -15.19 -17.51
CA GLU A 9 -10.75 -15.42 -18.92
C GLU A 9 -10.59 -14.17 -19.81
N PHE A 10 -10.82 -12.99 -19.27
CA PHE A 10 -10.62 -11.74 -20.01
C PHE A 10 -9.14 -11.40 -20.25
N TRP A 11 -8.20 -11.88 -19.41
CA TRP A 11 -6.77 -11.63 -19.52
C TRP A 11 -6.00 -12.73 -20.25
N LEU A 12 -6.61 -13.89 -20.49
CA LEU A 12 -5.98 -15.04 -21.15
C LEU A 12 -5.78 -14.88 -22.66
N LYS A 13 -6.17 -13.75 -23.25
CA LYS A 13 -5.84 -13.44 -24.66
C LYS A 13 -4.44 -12.85 -24.88
N CYS A 14 -3.60 -12.76 -23.88
CA CYS A 14 -2.21 -12.33 -24.02
C CYS A 14 -1.24 -13.53 -24.01
N ASP A 15 -0.68 -13.80 -25.11
CA ASP A 15 0.27 -14.70 -25.73
C ASP A 15 1.43 -15.29 -24.91
N SER A 16 1.31 -15.62 -23.63
CA SER A 16 2.44 -16.31 -22.97
C SER A 16 1.97 -17.17 -21.79
N ALA A 17 1.67 -18.43 -22.06
CA ALA A 17 1.38 -19.45 -21.05
C ALA A 17 2.49 -19.53 -19.98
N ASP A 18 3.74 -19.31 -20.37
CA ASP A 18 4.93 -19.38 -19.49
C ASP A 18 4.96 -18.26 -18.44
N LYS A 19 4.23 -17.15 -18.65
CA LYS A 19 4.16 -16.01 -17.70
C LYS A 19 2.89 -15.99 -16.88
N THR A 20 1.95 -16.88 -17.18
CA THR A 20 0.66 -16.93 -16.49
C THR A 20 0.74 -17.90 -15.31
N LYS A 21 0.40 -17.39 -14.14
CA LYS A 21 0.37 -18.17 -12.90
C LYS A 21 -1.00 -18.03 -12.26
N TYR A 22 -1.44 -19.03 -11.49
CA TYR A 22 -2.68 -18.92 -10.75
C TYR A 22 -2.47 -18.98 -9.25
N MET A 23 -3.32 -18.28 -8.52
CA MET A 23 -3.32 -18.27 -7.07
C MET A 23 -4.74 -18.50 -6.55
N VAL A 24 -4.87 -19.38 -5.57
CA VAL A 24 -6.14 -19.64 -4.91
C VAL A 24 -6.19 -18.87 -3.60
N MET A 25 -7.18 -18.00 -3.45
CA MET A 25 -7.45 -17.30 -2.21
C MET A 25 -8.67 -17.93 -1.52
N SER A 26 -8.47 -18.50 -0.33
CA SER A 26 -9.54 -19.06 0.47
C SER A 26 -9.44 -18.57 1.91
N ARG A 27 -10.60 -18.43 2.57
CA ARG A 27 -10.65 -18.17 4.01
C ARG A 27 -10.31 -19.42 4.83
N ASP A 28 -10.55 -20.60 4.26
CA ASP A 28 -10.19 -21.88 4.87
C ASP A 28 -8.75 -22.21 4.51
N GLN A 29 -7.89 -22.26 5.53
CA GLN A 29 -6.46 -22.57 5.34
C GLN A 29 -6.24 -24.01 4.82
N ASN A 30 -7.20 -24.89 5.03
CA ASN A 30 -7.16 -26.29 4.59
C ASN A 30 -7.89 -26.53 3.26
N ALA A 31 -8.57 -25.54 2.69
CA ALA A 31 -9.23 -25.63 1.40
C ALA A 31 -8.18 -25.54 0.28
N GLY A 32 -7.52 -26.62 0.01
CA GLY A 32 -6.57 -26.60 -1.09
C GLY A 32 -5.88 -27.92 -1.35
N ARG A 33 -6.59 -28.88 -1.96
CA ARG A 33 -5.90 -29.92 -2.74
C ARG A 33 -5.07 -29.22 -3.82
N ILE A 34 -3.86 -29.71 -4.04
CA ILE A 34 -3.00 -29.25 -5.11
C ILE A 34 -3.65 -29.69 -6.42
N HIS A 35 -4.26 -28.74 -7.13
CA HIS A 35 -4.82 -28.96 -8.45
C HIS A 35 -3.94 -28.23 -9.45
N ASN A 36 -3.55 -28.91 -10.52
CA ASN A 36 -2.99 -28.24 -11.68
C ASN A 36 -4.14 -27.76 -12.56
N VAL A 37 -4.17 -26.46 -12.85
CA VAL A 37 -5.13 -25.90 -13.78
C VAL A 37 -4.58 -26.10 -15.20
N ARG A 38 -5.35 -26.78 -16.05
CA ARG A 38 -5.06 -26.93 -17.48
C ARG A 38 -6.10 -26.19 -18.28
N ILE A 39 -5.66 -25.34 -19.19
CA ILE A 39 -6.51 -24.64 -20.16
C ILE A 39 -5.85 -24.79 -21.51
N ASP A 40 -6.56 -25.27 -22.50
CA ASP A 40 -6.09 -25.45 -23.90
C ASP A 40 -4.71 -26.11 -24.01
N ASN A 41 -4.51 -27.27 -23.39
CA ASN A 41 -3.25 -28.01 -23.30
C ASN A 41 -2.09 -27.33 -22.57
N SER A 42 -2.27 -26.14 -22.05
CA SER A 42 -1.28 -25.45 -21.21
C SER A 42 -1.53 -25.72 -19.73
N THR A 43 -0.45 -26.05 -18.99
CA THR A 43 -0.52 -26.25 -17.54
C THR A 43 0.01 -25.01 -16.86
N PHE A 44 -0.76 -24.45 -15.94
CA PHE A 44 -0.39 -23.23 -15.22
C PHE A 44 0.19 -23.58 -13.84
N GLU A 45 1.24 -22.86 -13.46
CA GLU A 45 1.89 -23.03 -12.17
C GLU A 45 1.06 -22.36 -11.06
N ARG A 46 0.82 -23.11 -9.98
CA ARG A 46 0.24 -22.56 -8.76
C ARG A 46 1.29 -21.83 -7.96
N VAL A 47 0.98 -20.60 -7.57
CA VAL A 47 1.86 -19.80 -6.70
C VAL A 47 1.14 -19.38 -5.42
N GLU A 48 1.88 -19.23 -4.33
CA GLU A 48 1.35 -18.73 -3.06
C GLU A 48 1.48 -17.22 -2.94
N GLU A 49 2.42 -16.63 -3.68
CA GLU A 49 2.60 -15.20 -3.82
C GLU A 49 2.88 -14.83 -5.27
N PHE A 50 2.41 -13.67 -5.66
CA PHE A 50 2.57 -13.16 -7.01
C PHE A 50 2.85 -11.66 -6.99
N LYS A 51 3.88 -11.21 -7.71
CA LYS A 51 4.15 -9.79 -7.93
C LYS A 51 3.40 -9.26 -9.13
N TYR A 52 2.46 -8.37 -8.88
CA TYR A 52 1.70 -7.70 -9.94
C TYR A 52 1.89 -6.18 -9.86
N LEU A 53 2.45 -5.59 -10.92
CA LEU A 53 2.74 -4.17 -11.02
C LEU A 53 3.50 -3.62 -9.79
N GLY A 54 4.44 -4.42 -9.26
CA GLY A 54 5.26 -4.03 -8.12
C GLY A 54 4.59 -4.19 -6.75
N THR A 55 3.35 -4.68 -6.69
CA THR A 55 2.65 -5.05 -5.45
C THR A 55 2.67 -6.56 -5.28
N THR A 56 3.01 -7.04 -4.10
CA THR A 56 2.99 -8.48 -3.80
C THR A 56 1.58 -8.88 -3.35
N LEU A 57 0.96 -9.76 -4.12
CA LEU A 57 -0.26 -10.45 -3.76
C LEU A 57 0.13 -11.76 -3.10
N ALA A 58 -0.26 -11.98 -1.85
CA ALA A 58 -0.02 -13.20 -1.11
C ALA A 58 -1.33 -13.83 -0.66
N LYS A 59 -1.35 -15.15 -0.48
CA LYS A 59 -2.52 -15.91 -0.02
C LYS A 59 -3.15 -15.32 1.26
N GLN A 60 -2.33 -14.79 2.17
CA GLN A 60 -2.78 -14.19 3.41
C GLN A 60 -3.10 -12.69 3.30
N ASN A 61 -2.97 -12.11 2.09
CA ASN A 61 -3.17 -10.68 1.84
C ASN A 61 -2.51 -9.78 2.89
N SER A 62 -1.23 -10.02 3.16
CA SER A 62 -0.47 -9.35 4.22
C SER A 62 -0.10 -7.94 3.82
N ILE A 63 -1.02 -7.00 4.03
CA ILE A 63 -0.79 -5.56 3.85
C ILE A 63 0.39 -5.08 4.69
N ALA A 64 0.62 -5.70 5.84
CA ALA A 64 1.74 -5.36 6.72
C ALA A 64 3.11 -5.58 6.07
N GLU A 65 3.28 -6.65 5.29
CA GLU A 65 4.52 -6.93 4.56
C GLU A 65 4.69 -6.00 3.36
N GLU A 66 3.62 -5.69 2.64
CA GLU A 66 3.65 -4.70 1.56
C GLU A 66 4.07 -3.33 2.10
N ILE A 67 3.46 -2.85 3.18
CA ILE A 67 3.83 -1.59 3.82
C ILE A 67 5.30 -1.61 4.25
N LYS A 68 5.78 -2.70 4.85
CA LYS A 68 7.19 -2.85 5.24
C LYS A 68 8.12 -2.76 4.04
N SER A 69 7.78 -3.40 2.94
CA SER A 69 8.52 -3.34 1.67
C SER A 69 8.56 -1.91 1.13
N ARG A 70 7.42 -1.20 1.10
CA ARG A 70 7.31 0.19 0.64
C ARG A 70 8.10 1.16 1.51
N LEU A 71 8.05 0.99 2.83
CA LEU A 71 8.84 1.81 3.75
C LEU A 71 10.35 1.59 3.55
N LYS A 72 10.77 0.33 3.29
CA LYS A 72 12.16 0.01 2.95
C LYS A 72 12.59 0.70 1.64
N SER A 73 11.75 0.63 0.61
CA SER A 73 11.99 1.29 -0.68
C SER A 73 12.04 2.82 -0.53
N GLY A 74 11.14 3.41 0.25
CA GLY A 74 11.13 4.84 0.56
C GLY A 74 12.40 5.28 1.29
N ASN A 75 12.88 4.48 2.23
CA ASN A 75 14.14 4.76 2.93
C ASN A 75 15.35 4.65 1.99
N ALA A 76 15.40 3.65 1.10
CA ALA A 76 16.44 3.55 0.07
C ALA A 76 16.41 4.76 -0.86
N CYS A 77 15.23 5.19 -1.28
CA CYS A 77 15.02 6.38 -2.08
C CYS A 77 15.53 7.66 -1.36
N TYR A 78 15.27 7.79 -0.05
CA TYR A 78 15.82 8.87 0.76
C TYR A 78 17.35 8.87 0.70
N HIS A 79 18.01 7.73 0.89
CA HIS A 79 19.46 7.64 0.86
C HIS A 79 20.05 8.04 -0.50
N SER A 80 19.37 7.74 -1.61
CA SER A 80 19.80 8.14 -2.94
C SER A 80 19.81 9.68 -3.14
N VAL A 81 18.91 10.39 -2.46
CA VAL A 81 18.82 11.86 -2.53
C VAL A 81 19.33 12.57 -1.29
N GLN A 82 19.95 11.84 -0.36
CA GLN A 82 20.39 12.36 0.94
C GLN A 82 21.36 13.53 0.82
N ASN A 83 22.33 13.46 -0.09
CA ASN A 83 23.29 14.54 -0.29
C ASN A 83 22.59 15.83 -0.71
N LEU A 84 21.56 15.73 -1.55
CA LEU A 84 20.76 16.84 -1.98
C LEU A 84 19.94 17.42 -0.82
N LEU A 85 19.26 16.55 -0.04
CA LEU A 85 18.43 16.96 1.11
C LEU A 85 19.26 17.53 2.26
N SER A 86 20.51 17.08 2.43
CA SER A 86 21.43 17.58 3.44
C SER A 86 22.08 18.91 3.07
N SER A 87 22.02 19.31 1.81
CA SER A 87 22.61 20.55 1.33
C SER A 87 22.01 21.75 2.05
N ARG A 88 22.89 22.69 2.49
CA ARG A 88 22.49 23.98 3.05
C ARG A 88 22.03 24.99 1.99
N LEU A 89 22.33 24.73 0.72
CA LEU A 89 21.95 25.61 -0.40
C LEU A 89 20.47 25.50 -0.75
N LEU A 90 19.82 24.39 -0.41
CA LEU A 90 18.42 24.18 -0.70
C LEU A 90 17.51 24.78 0.37
N SER A 91 16.53 25.55 -0.06
CA SER A 91 15.49 26.05 0.82
C SER A 91 14.64 24.90 1.41
N LYS A 92 14.05 25.12 2.58
CA LYS A 92 13.17 24.14 3.22
C LYS A 92 11.99 23.74 2.31
N SER A 93 11.41 24.71 1.59
CA SER A 93 10.32 24.45 0.65
C SER A 93 10.72 23.53 -0.49
N LEU A 94 11.94 23.68 -1.02
CA LEU A 94 12.46 22.82 -2.07
C LEU A 94 12.72 21.39 -1.56
N LYS A 95 13.27 21.27 -0.35
CA LYS A 95 13.45 19.96 0.30
C LYS A 95 12.12 19.22 0.51
N ILE A 96 11.06 19.93 0.92
CA ILE A 96 9.71 19.36 1.02
C ILE A 96 9.20 18.94 -0.36
N LYS A 97 9.45 19.75 -1.40
CA LYS A 97 9.07 19.39 -2.76
C LYS A 97 9.75 18.10 -3.22
N ILE A 98 11.06 17.95 -2.97
CA ILE A 98 11.80 16.70 -3.26
C ILE A 98 11.20 15.51 -2.51
N TYR A 99 10.92 15.64 -1.23
CA TYR A 99 10.27 14.59 -0.44
C TYR A 99 8.92 14.15 -1.05
N ARG A 100 8.08 15.13 -1.42
CA ARG A 100 6.74 14.88 -1.97
C ARG A 100 6.75 14.32 -3.40
N THR A 101 7.76 14.64 -4.20
CA THR A 101 7.84 14.22 -5.61
C THR A 101 8.65 12.93 -5.81
N ILE A 102 9.60 12.64 -4.92
CA ILE A 102 10.50 11.49 -5.09
C ILE A 102 10.22 10.40 -4.05
N ILE A 103 10.24 10.74 -2.75
CA ILE A 103 10.17 9.72 -1.68
C ILE A 103 8.74 9.27 -1.43
N LEU A 104 7.83 10.22 -1.23
CA LEU A 104 6.45 9.93 -0.85
C LEU A 104 5.70 9.08 -1.91
N PRO A 105 5.83 9.29 -3.23
CA PRO A 105 5.17 8.46 -4.23
C PRO A 105 5.61 7.00 -4.21
N VAL A 106 6.88 6.73 -3.91
CA VAL A 106 7.42 5.35 -3.77
C VAL A 106 6.73 4.62 -2.63
N VAL A 107 6.54 5.30 -1.49
CA VAL A 107 5.86 4.73 -0.32
C VAL A 107 4.36 4.56 -0.59
N LEU A 108 3.74 5.53 -1.26
CA LEU A 108 2.30 5.57 -1.50
C LEU A 108 1.83 4.78 -2.73
N TYR A 109 2.72 4.09 -3.42
CA TYR A 109 2.34 3.31 -4.59
C TYR A 109 1.43 2.14 -4.19
N GLY A 110 0.25 2.04 -4.81
CA GLY A 110 -0.75 1.00 -4.51
C GLY A 110 -1.47 1.15 -3.17
N CYS A 111 -1.31 2.26 -2.47
CA CYS A 111 -1.90 2.48 -1.14
C CYS A 111 -3.44 2.54 -1.15
N GLU A 112 -4.06 2.68 -2.30
CA GLU A 112 -5.52 2.65 -2.49
C GLU A 112 -6.13 1.34 -2.02
N THR A 113 -5.37 0.25 -2.14
CA THR A 113 -5.80 -1.10 -1.78
C THR A 113 -5.58 -1.43 -0.29
N TRP A 114 -4.88 -0.57 0.46
CA TRP A 114 -4.51 -0.88 1.84
C TRP A 114 -5.65 -0.69 2.83
N SER A 115 -5.98 -1.74 3.58
CA SER A 115 -6.83 -1.67 4.77
C SER A 115 -5.94 -1.52 6.00
N LEU A 116 -5.69 -0.27 6.42
CA LEU A 116 -4.75 0.03 7.50
C LEU A 116 -5.33 -0.34 8.87
N THR A 117 -4.56 -1.07 9.65
CA THR A 117 -4.75 -1.21 11.10
C THR A 117 -4.07 -0.05 11.84
N LEU A 118 -4.42 0.16 13.11
CA LEU A 118 -3.78 1.19 13.94
C LEU A 118 -2.25 1.00 14.06
N ARG A 119 -1.78 -0.26 13.99
CA ARG A 119 -0.35 -0.59 14.03
C ARG A 119 0.36 -0.10 12.78
N GLU A 120 -0.24 -0.28 11.62
CA GLU A 120 0.29 0.16 10.34
C GLU A 120 0.24 1.67 10.18
N GLU A 121 -0.86 2.31 10.58
CA GLU A 121 -0.92 3.78 10.64
C GLU A 121 0.20 4.36 11.50
N ARG A 122 0.49 3.74 12.64
CA ARG A 122 1.59 4.17 13.51
C ARG A 122 2.95 4.04 12.84
N LYS A 123 3.21 2.93 12.13
CA LYS A 123 4.47 2.73 11.39
C LYS A 123 4.65 3.80 10.31
N LEU A 124 3.60 4.09 9.54
CA LEU A 124 3.62 5.12 8.49
C LEU A 124 3.89 6.52 9.06
N ARG A 125 3.23 6.88 10.16
CA ARG A 125 3.48 8.16 10.85
C ARG A 125 4.89 8.27 11.42
N VAL A 126 5.44 7.18 11.96
CA VAL A 126 6.81 7.16 12.47
C VAL A 126 7.80 7.37 11.34
N PHE A 127 7.60 6.69 10.20
CA PHE A 127 8.43 6.88 9.00
C PHE A 127 8.39 8.34 8.54
N GLU A 128 7.20 8.90 8.33
CA GLU A 128 7.06 10.30 7.90
C GLU A 128 7.80 11.27 8.81
N LYS A 129 7.58 11.16 10.13
CA LYS A 129 8.25 12.01 11.11
C LYS A 129 9.76 11.82 11.14
N MET A 130 10.24 10.61 10.92
CA MET A 130 11.66 10.30 10.85
C MET A 130 12.30 10.99 9.63
N GLU A 131 11.68 10.87 8.46
CA GLU A 131 12.19 11.50 7.24
C GLU A 131 12.14 13.03 7.32
N LEU A 132 11.06 13.59 7.83
CA LEU A 132 10.94 15.03 8.02
C LEU A 132 12.00 15.58 8.98
N ARG A 133 12.32 14.87 10.09
CA ARG A 133 13.40 15.26 10.98
C ARG A 133 14.77 15.23 10.32
N ARG A 134 15.01 14.27 9.44
CA ARG A 134 16.24 14.20 8.64
C ARG A 134 16.35 15.36 7.66
N ILE A 135 15.24 15.73 7.04
CA ILE A 135 15.16 16.84 6.05
C ILE A 135 15.36 18.19 6.72
N PHE A 136 14.71 18.44 7.85
CA PHE A 136 14.78 19.73 8.55
C PHE A 136 16.00 19.86 9.44
N GLY A 137 16.61 18.74 9.85
CA GLY A 137 17.76 18.71 10.72
C GLY A 137 17.43 19.00 12.20
N ARG A 138 18.46 19.43 12.93
CA ARG A 138 18.34 19.85 14.33
C ARG A 138 17.98 21.34 14.40
N ARG A 139 17.17 21.72 15.39
CA ARG A 139 16.96 23.12 15.75
C ARG A 139 17.96 23.52 16.82
N TRP A 140 18.64 24.63 16.60
CA TRP A 140 19.49 25.21 17.64
C TRP A 140 18.63 25.96 18.63
N ASP A 141 18.85 25.70 19.91
CA ASP A 141 18.26 26.43 21.00
C ASP A 141 19.16 27.64 21.29
N GLU A 142 18.61 28.82 21.11
CA GLU A 142 19.34 30.08 21.27
C GLU A 142 19.79 30.31 22.73
N VAL A 143 19.06 29.76 23.71
CA VAL A 143 19.35 29.92 25.12
C VAL A 143 20.47 28.97 25.58
N THR A 144 20.41 27.70 25.15
CA THR A 144 21.36 26.67 25.61
C THR A 144 22.54 26.48 24.66
N GLY A 145 22.48 27.04 23.43
CA GLY A 145 23.48 26.83 22.37
C GLY A 145 23.61 25.38 21.90
N LYS A 146 22.64 24.53 22.25
CA LYS A 146 22.64 23.11 21.87
C LYS A 146 21.66 22.78 20.78
N GLY A 147 22.08 21.91 19.86
CA GLY A 147 21.18 21.40 18.82
C GLY A 147 20.24 20.35 19.37
N ARG A 148 18.94 20.64 19.44
CA ARG A 148 17.90 19.69 19.86
C ARG A 148 17.14 19.10 18.69
N ARG A 149 16.56 17.93 18.93
CA ARG A 149 15.67 17.26 17.96
C ARG A 149 14.31 17.98 17.90
N LEU A 150 13.79 18.17 16.71
CA LEU A 150 12.46 18.75 16.49
C LEU A 150 11.35 17.91 17.14
N HIS A 151 10.45 18.56 17.88
CA HIS A 151 9.24 17.96 18.42
C HIS A 151 8.21 17.72 17.29
N ASN A 152 7.20 16.88 17.55
CA ASN A 152 6.19 16.55 16.55
C ASN A 152 5.35 17.76 16.12
N GLU A 153 5.06 18.66 17.06
CA GLU A 153 4.31 19.88 16.82
C GLU A 153 5.07 20.79 15.85
N GLU A 154 6.34 21.04 16.13
CA GLU A 154 7.21 21.83 15.27
C GLU A 154 7.35 21.24 13.86
N LEU A 155 7.35 19.89 13.74
CA LEU A 155 7.34 19.25 12.45
C LEU A 155 6.03 19.48 11.69
N ASN A 156 4.89 19.48 12.38
CA ASN A 156 3.60 19.77 11.78
C ASN A 156 3.52 21.21 11.28
N ASP A 157 4.08 22.17 12.05
CA ASP A 157 4.14 23.59 11.65
C ASP A 157 5.03 23.80 10.44
N LEU A 158 6.17 23.09 10.36
CA LEU A 158 7.09 23.15 9.22
C LEU A 158 6.55 22.40 8.00
N TYR A 159 5.77 21.35 8.22
CA TYR A 159 5.15 20.53 7.19
C TYR A 159 3.63 20.67 7.25
N SER A 160 3.13 21.76 6.71
CA SER A 160 1.70 22.09 6.66
C SER A 160 0.86 21.23 5.70
N SER A 161 1.45 20.16 5.15
CA SER A 161 0.76 19.23 4.26
C SER A 161 0.04 18.12 5.03
N PRO A 162 -1.03 17.53 4.48
CA PRO A 162 -1.71 16.40 5.09
C PRO A 162 -0.73 15.26 5.41
N ASN A 163 -0.87 14.64 6.58
CA ASN A 163 -0.03 13.51 6.95
C ASN A 163 -0.29 12.29 6.03
N ILE A 164 0.68 11.40 5.97
CA ILE A 164 0.68 10.23 5.07
C ILE A 164 -0.59 9.37 5.20
N VAL A 165 -1.13 9.20 6.40
CA VAL A 165 -2.36 8.41 6.63
C VAL A 165 -3.58 9.09 6.02
N TRP A 166 -3.68 10.41 6.14
CA TRP A 166 -4.73 11.18 5.49
C TRP A 166 -4.66 11.10 3.97
N VAL A 167 -3.46 11.17 3.41
CA VAL A 167 -3.25 11.01 1.97
C VAL A 167 -3.71 9.65 1.50
N ILE A 168 -3.40 8.57 2.23
CA ILE A 168 -3.84 7.21 1.91
C ILE A 168 -5.37 7.12 1.98
N LYS A 169 -5.99 7.61 3.04
CA LYS A 169 -7.46 7.62 3.18
C LYS A 169 -8.14 8.39 2.06
N SER A 170 -7.60 9.55 1.70
CA SER A 170 -8.11 10.36 0.58
C SER A 170 -8.02 9.63 -0.76
N ARG A 171 -6.89 8.97 -1.05
CA ARG A 171 -6.72 8.19 -2.28
C ARG A 171 -7.69 7.02 -2.34
N ARG A 172 -7.88 6.29 -1.24
CA ARG A 172 -8.87 5.21 -1.14
C ARG A 172 -10.29 5.70 -1.41
N MET A 173 -10.69 6.82 -0.81
CA MET A 173 -12.03 7.41 -1.06
C MET A 173 -12.20 7.84 -2.50
N ARG A 174 -11.17 8.42 -3.11
CA ARG A 174 -11.18 8.79 -4.53
C ARG A 174 -11.31 7.55 -5.42
N TRP A 175 -10.54 6.51 -5.14
CA TRP A 175 -10.63 5.23 -5.87
C TRP A 175 -12.02 4.61 -5.72
N ALA A 176 -12.58 4.54 -4.51
CA ALA A 176 -13.93 4.06 -4.29
C ALA A 176 -14.98 4.86 -5.09
N GLY A 177 -14.83 6.18 -5.16
CA GLY A 177 -15.69 7.02 -5.99
C GLY A 177 -15.54 6.76 -7.49
N TYR A 178 -14.37 6.39 -7.98
CA TYR A 178 -14.19 5.94 -9.38
C TYR A 178 -14.90 4.62 -9.62
N VAL A 179 -14.71 3.65 -8.74
CA VAL A 179 -15.36 2.33 -8.87
C VAL A 179 -16.88 2.45 -8.82
N ALA A 180 -17.43 3.29 -7.94
CA ALA A 180 -18.86 3.53 -7.87
C ALA A 180 -19.43 4.11 -9.18
N ARG A 181 -18.66 4.89 -9.92
CA ARG A 181 -19.07 5.44 -11.23
C ARG A 181 -18.92 4.48 -12.40
N MET A 182 -18.23 3.36 -12.23
CA MET A 182 -18.03 2.39 -13.32
C MET A 182 -19.26 1.57 -13.68
N GLY A 183 -20.33 1.62 -12.89
CA GLY A 183 -21.56 0.88 -13.08
C GLY A 183 -21.51 -0.56 -12.55
N GLU A 184 -22.69 -1.15 -12.40
CA GLU A 184 -22.88 -2.43 -11.70
C GLU A 184 -22.37 -3.64 -12.50
N GLU A 185 -22.25 -3.50 -13.82
CA GLU A 185 -21.81 -4.58 -14.70
C GLU A 185 -20.31 -4.92 -14.56
N ARG A 186 -19.51 -4.03 -13.98
CA ARG A 186 -18.08 -4.27 -13.81
C ARG A 186 -17.80 -5.01 -12.50
N GLY A 187 -17.00 -6.10 -12.58
CA GLY A 187 -16.63 -6.92 -11.44
C GLY A 187 -16.02 -6.15 -10.26
N VAL A 188 -15.35 -5.02 -10.53
CA VAL A 188 -14.78 -4.15 -9.49
C VAL A 188 -15.85 -3.48 -8.63
N TYR A 189 -16.99 -3.10 -9.21
CA TYR A 189 -18.14 -2.56 -8.47
C TYR A 189 -18.70 -3.61 -7.50
N ARG A 190 -18.84 -4.86 -7.96
CA ARG A 190 -19.30 -5.98 -7.11
C ARG A 190 -18.40 -6.23 -5.90
N VAL A 191 -17.09 -6.00 -6.03
CA VAL A 191 -16.13 -6.13 -4.90
C VAL A 191 -16.40 -5.08 -3.81
N LEU A 192 -16.80 -3.86 -4.17
CA LEU A 192 -17.05 -2.78 -3.20
C LEU A 192 -18.47 -2.83 -2.60
N VAL A 193 -19.47 -3.15 -3.41
CA VAL A 193 -20.90 -3.01 -3.04
C VAL A 193 -21.59 -4.37 -2.97
N GLY A 194 -21.04 -5.40 -3.61
CA GLY A 194 -21.60 -6.74 -3.66
C GLY A 194 -21.74 -7.36 -2.28
N LYS A 195 -22.89 -7.90 -1.97
CA LYS A 195 -23.05 -8.78 -0.82
C LYS A 195 -22.26 -10.05 -1.11
N PRO A 196 -21.45 -10.57 -0.14
CA PRO A 196 -20.79 -11.84 -0.32
C PRO A 196 -21.87 -12.91 -0.57
N GLU A 197 -21.77 -13.59 -1.69
CA GLU A 197 -22.62 -14.76 -1.98
C GLU A 197 -22.22 -15.86 -1.00
N GLY A 198 -23.09 -16.19 -0.07
CA GLY A 198 -22.86 -17.19 0.95
C GLY A 198 -23.77 -17.00 2.17
N ARG A 199 -23.88 -18.01 3.02
CA ARG A 199 -24.61 -17.89 4.29
C ARG A 199 -24.08 -16.71 5.08
N ARG A 200 -24.99 -15.85 5.57
CA ARG A 200 -24.65 -14.77 6.52
C ARG A 200 -23.74 -15.35 7.61
N PRO A 201 -22.62 -14.70 7.94
CA PRO A 201 -21.87 -15.11 9.10
C PRO A 201 -22.83 -15.11 10.29
N LEU A 202 -22.83 -16.19 11.04
CA LEU A 202 -23.58 -16.34 12.28
C LEU A 202 -23.38 -15.07 13.11
N GLY A 203 -24.49 -14.51 13.59
CA GLY A 203 -24.51 -13.20 14.26
C GLY A 203 -23.47 -13.09 15.37
N ARG A 204 -23.20 -11.85 15.76
CA ARG A 204 -22.23 -11.48 16.81
C ARG A 204 -22.20 -12.50 17.95
N PRO A 205 -21.05 -13.08 18.31
CA PRO A 205 -20.95 -14.00 19.43
C PRO A 205 -21.56 -13.35 20.69
N ARG A 206 -22.49 -14.02 21.33
CA ARG A 206 -23.00 -13.55 22.62
C ARG A 206 -21.82 -13.50 23.58
N ARG A 207 -21.57 -12.34 24.18
CA ARG A 207 -20.65 -12.21 25.31
C ARG A 207 -21.18 -13.11 26.42
N ARG A 208 -20.38 -14.05 26.85
CA ARG A 208 -20.56 -14.74 28.14
C ARG A 208 -20.09 -13.83 29.25
#